data_0f41bc667e8da988c3e8f8d2e3e7ea5e
#
_entry.id   0f41bc667e8da988c3e8f8d2e3e7ea5e
#
_cell.length_a   1.000
_cell.length_b   1.000
_cell.length_c   1.000
_cell.angle_alpha   90.00
_cell.angle_beta   90.00
_cell.angle_gamma   90.00
#
_symmetry.space_group_name_H-M   'P 1'
#
loop_
_entity.id
_entity.type
_entity.pdbx_description
1 polymer ?
#
loop_
_entity_poly.entity_id
_entity_poly.type
_entity_poly.pdbx_seq_one_letter_code
_entity_poly.pdbx_strand_id
1 'polypeptide(L)'
;MLGDSYSQAISYELEKTAHAEGFKVHWVFLEGCQPVPALRADKNTSVTDCDTRFEALLSYVKRLSADAIIINRWMYRMFPVDGYNIDIPYKNSEGPIESKSYREFHVLKDGAFFSDPETKTKTLKEYITKVAGVSERTFLIYSVPETAINVSRENWRHWNKTGALLQNLDMPYQDYLCRNAFAASVFDSLNLPNLVRVRPDDVFCNQTRPARCDIQINTTPLYIDDDHLSDAGARLLINSFLEKLRSTH
;
A
#
# COMPACT_ATOMS: atom_id res chain seq x y z
N MET A 1 10.89 -5.60 6.72
CA MET A 1 9.70 -4.99 6.09
C MET A 1 8.47 -5.82 6.37
N LEU A 2 7.38 -5.20 6.75
CA LEU A 2 6.09 -5.84 7.04
C LEU A 2 5.09 -5.50 5.93
N GLY A 3 4.49 -6.50 5.30
CA GLY A 3 3.59 -6.21 4.19
C GLY A 3 2.79 -7.38 3.62
N ASP A 4 2.16 -7.09 2.50
CA ASP A 4 1.38 -7.97 1.64
C ASP A 4 1.94 -7.95 0.21
N SER A 5 1.13 -8.22 -0.81
CA SER A 5 1.57 -8.22 -2.21
C SER A 5 2.13 -6.88 -2.69
N TYR A 6 1.69 -5.76 -2.12
CA TYR A 6 2.28 -4.43 -2.40
C TYR A 6 3.72 -4.33 -1.92
N SER A 7 4.00 -4.92 -0.76
CA SER A 7 5.38 -5.02 -0.26
C SER A 7 6.22 -5.93 -1.15
N GLN A 8 5.63 -7.00 -1.66
CA GLN A 8 6.29 -7.90 -2.59
C GLN A 8 6.65 -7.19 -3.90
N ALA A 9 5.77 -6.34 -4.42
CA ALA A 9 6.02 -5.58 -5.65
C ALA A 9 7.23 -4.64 -5.57
N ILE A 10 7.57 -4.14 -4.38
CA ILE A 10 8.74 -3.26 -4.18
C ILE A 10 9.96 -3.98 -3.61
N SER A 11 9.84 -5.29 -3.31
CA SER A 11 10.85 -6.04 -2.56
C SER A 11 12.21 -6.06 -3.24
N TYR A 12 12.24 -6.37 -4.52
CA TYR A 12 13.48 -6.49 -5.28
C TYR A 12 14.28 -5.18 -5.31
N GLU A 13 13.63 -4.08 -5.65
CA GLU A 13 14.31 -2.77 -5.72
C GLU A 13 14.70 -2.27 -4.33
N LEU A 14 13.90 -2.53 -3.29
CA LEU A 14 14.26 -2.20 -1.92
C LEU A 14 15.50 -2.99 -1.45
N GLU A 15 15.52 -4.31 -1.65
CA GLU A 15 16.65 -5.15 -1.24
C GLU A 15 17.94 -4.76 -1.94
N LYS A 16 17.87 -4.61 -3.26
CA LYS A 16 19.00 -4.18 -4.09
C LYS A 16 19.58 -2.84 -3.62
N THR A 17 18.70 -1.86 -3.37
CA THR A 17 19.13 -0.51 -3.04
C THR A 17 19.58 -0.42 -1.58
N ALA A 18 18.87 -1.09 -0.65
CA ALA A 18 19.27 -1.16 0.75
C ALA A 18 20.65 -1.87 0.91
N HIS A 19 20.88 -2.94 0.14
CA HIS A 19 22.18 -3.63 0.14
C HIS A 19 23.31 -2.72 -0.34
N ALA A 20 23.08 -1.90 -1.36
CA ALA A 20 24.06 -0.92 -1.84
C ALA A 20 24.40 0.15 -0.78
N GLU A 21 23.49 0.44 0.14
CA GLU A 21 23.67 1.33 1.29
C GLU A 21 24.17 0.62 2.56
N GLY A 22 24.46 -0.68 2.48
CA GLY A 22 25.00 -1.47 3.61
C GLY A 22 23.94 -2.04 4.55
N PHE A 23 22.66 -1.94 4.22
CA PHE A 23 21.57 -2.49 5.02
C PHE A 23 21.23 -3.92 4.64
N LYS A 24 20.76 -4.71 5.62
CA LYS A 24 20.10 -6.00 5.40
C LYS A 24 18.59 -5.83 5.51
N VAL A 25 17.86 -6.39 4.57
CA VAL A 25 16.40 -6.38 4.57
C VAL A 25 15.87 -7.73 5.03
N HIS A 26 15.06 -7.74 6.08
CA HIS A 26 14.27 -8.89 6.52
C HIS A 26 12.84 -8.74 6.07
N TRP A 27 12.38 -9.68 5.27
CA TRP A 27 11.01 -9.71 4.76
C TRP A 27 10.13 -10.55 5.67
N VAL A 28 9.00 -10.01 6.07
CA VAL A 28 8.00 -10.76 6.81
C VAL A 28 6.64 -10.52 6.19
N PHE A 29 6.11 -11.57 5.60
CA PHE A 29 4.77 -11.61 5.05
C PHE A 29 3.89 -12.46 5.96
N LEU A 30 2.77 -11.89 6.39
CA LEU A 30 1.71 -12.64 7.07
C LEU A 30 0.72 -13.11 6.00
N GLU A 31 1.12 -14.12 5.23
CA GLU A 31 0.29 -14.69 4.18
C GLU A 31 -1.05 -15.19 4.75
N GLY A 32 -2.14 -14.88 4.03
CA GLY A 32 -3.50 -15.21 4.45
C GLY A 32 -4.05 -14.37 5.60
N CYS A 33 -3.23 -13.51 6.22
CA CYS A 33 -3.69 -12.56 7.23
C CYS A 33 -3.95 -11.19 6.60
N GLN A 34 -5.03 -10.56 7.04
CA GLN A 34 -5.32 -9.19 6.63
C GLN A 34 -4.22 -8.23 7.10
N PRO A 35 -4.13 -7.03 6.48
CA PRO A 35 -3.11 -6.04 6.83
C PRO A 35 -3.05 -5.69 8.32
N VAL A 36 -4.20 -5.76 9.00
CA VAL A 36 -4.30 -5.58 10.46
C VAL A 36 -4.80 -6.88 11.06
N PRO A 37 -4.12 -7.49 12.02
CA PRO A 37 -4.42 -8.85 12.51
C PRO A 37 -5.86 -9.08 12.93
N ALA A 38 -6.47 -8.12 13.63
CA ALA A 38 -7.86 -8.20 14.07
C ALA A 38 -8.89 -8.04 12.93
N LEU A 39 -8.47 -7.63 11.71
CA LEU A 39 -9.38 -7.47 10.59
C LEU A 39 -9.64 -8.79 9.87
N ARG A 40 -10.89 -9.01 9.52
CA ARG A 40 -11.38 -10.20 8.79
C ARG A 40 -12.21 -9.75 7.59
N ALA A 41 -11.95 -10.34 6.43
CA ALA A 41 -12.70 -10.07 5.20
C ALA A 41 -14.07 -10.76 5.16
N ASP A 42 -14.27 -11.76 5.99
CA ASP A 42 -15.50 -12.54 6.07
C ASP A 42 -15.71 -13.03 7.51
N LYS A 43 -16.96 -13.01 7.97
CA LYS A 43 -17.35 -13.52 9.29
C LYS A 43 -17.09 -15.03 9.44
N ASN A 44 -17.00 -15.74 8.31
CA ASN A 44 -16.73 -17.19 8.27
C ASN A 44 -15.24 -17.53 8.13
N THR A 45 -14.36 -16.54 8.01
CA THR A 45 -12.92 -16.81 7.87
C THR A 45 -12.36 -17.29 9.20
N SER A 46 -12.10 -18.57 9.31
CA SER A 46 -11.52 -19.24 10.46
C SER A 46 -10.02 -18.97 10.65
N VAL A 47 -9.52 -17.83 10.25
CA VAL A 47 -8.11 -17.50 10.47
C VAL A 47 -7.93 -17.06 11.92
N THR A 48 -7.96 -18.04 12.80
CA THR A 48 -7.80 -17.90 14.26
C THR A 48 -6.37 -17.58 14.68
N ASP A 49 -5.41 -17.62 13.73
CA ASP A 49 -3.99 -17.60 14.03
C ASP A 49 -3.28 -16.27 13.67
N CYS A 50 -3.98 -15.31 13.03
CA CYS A 50 -3.33 -14.06 12.60
C CYS A 50 -2.84 -13.21 13.77
N ASP A 51 -3.55 -13.19 14.87
CA ASP A 51 -3.15 -12.42 16.05
C ASP A 51 -1.91 -13.04 16.70
N THR A 52 -1.88 -14.37 16.84
CA THR A 52 -0.71 -15.12 17.35
C THR A 52 0.50 -14.95 16.45
N ARG A 53 0.33 -15.03 15.13
CA ARG A 53 1.41 -14.81 14.16
C ARG A 53 1.94 -13.39 14.23
N PHE A 54 1.05 -12.42 14.43
CA PHE A 54 1.46 -11.02 14.56
C PHE A 54 2.26 -10.78 15.84
N GLU A 55 1.86 -11.32 16.99
CA GLU A 55 2.63 -11.20 18.23
C GLU A 55 3.99 -11.92 18.13
N ALA A 56 4.04 -13.09 17.49
CA ALA A 56 5.29 -13.78 17.19
C ALA A 56 6.21 -12.94 16.27
N LEU A 57 5.63 -12.27 15.28
CA LEU A 57 6.33 -11.34 14.40
C LEU A 57 6.92 -10.16 15.16
N LEU A 58 6.15 -9.48 16.01
CA LEU A 58 6.65 -8.37 16.80
C LEU A 58 7.79 -8.81 17.71
N SER A 59 7.65 -9.98 18.33
CA SER A 59 8.69 -10.60 19.16
C SER A 59 9.96 -10.91 18.36
N TYR A 60 9.80 -11.38 17.12
CA TYR A 60 10.93 -11.61 16.21
C TYR A 60 11.64 -10.31 15.84
N VAL A 61 10.88 -9.30 15.40
CA VAL A 61 11.43 -7.98 15.03
C VAL A 61 12.16 -7.34 16.20
N LYS A 62 11.60 -7.42 17.41
CA LYS A 62 12.24 -6.92 18.63
C LYS A 62 13.59 -7.62 18.90
N ARG A 63 13.68 -8.96 18.69
CA ARG A 63 14.95 -9.70 18.85
C ARG A 63 15.99 -9.36 17.78
N LEU A 64 15.54 -8.96 16.58
CA LEU A 64 16.45 -8.51 15.52
C LEU A 64 17.11 -7.17 15.85
N SER A 65 16.55 -6.39 16.79
CA SER A 65 16.97 -5.00 17.05
C SER A 65 17.06 -4.20 15.76
N ALA A 66 15.99 -4.28 14.93
CA ALA A 66 15.97 -3.66 13.63
C ALA A 66 16.03 -2.14 13.76
N ASP A 67 16.94 -1.48 13.04
CA ASP A 67 17.08 -0.01 13.01
C ASP A 67 15.81 0.67 12.49
N ALA A 68 15.11 0.02 11.57
CA ALA A 68 13.87 0.53 11.04
C ALA A 68 12.89 -0.58 10.68
N ILE A 69 11.60 -0.30 10.81
CA ILE A 69 10.50 -1.12 10.30
C ILE A 69 9.82 -0.36 9.16
N ILE A 70 9.55 -1.05 8.08
CA ILE A 70 8.79 -0.52 6.94
C ILE A 70 7.44 -1.20 6.91
N ILE A 71 6.36 -0.43 6.96
CA ILE A 71 4.98 -0.89 6.80
C ILE A 71 4.51 -0.46 5.41
N ASN A 72 4.22 -1.42 4.54
CA ASN A 72 3.63 -1.19 3.24
C ASN A 72 2.52 -2.21 3.01
N ARG A 73 1.27 -1.76 3.02
CA ARG A 73 0.09 -2.62 2.94
C ARG A 73 -1.07 -1.91 2.27
N TRP A 74 -1.95 -2.70 1.70
CA TRP A 74 -3.15 -2.25 1.04
C TRP A 74 -4.24 -1.78 2.04
N MET A 75 -4.09 -0.57 2.56
CA MET A 75 -4.87 -0.11 3.70
C MET A 75 -6.23 0.53 3.34
N TYR A 76 -6.38 1.12 2.16
CA TYR A 76 -7.59 1.87 1.82
C TYR A 76 -8.85 0.98 1.64
N ARG A 77 -8.71 -0.27 1.20
CA ARG A 77 -9.85 -1.21 1.09
C ARG A 77 -10.50 -1.56 2.42
N MET A 78 -9.84 -1.29 3.52
CA MET A 78 -10.37 -1.57 4.85
C MET A 78 -11.44 -0.58 5.28
N PHE A 79 -11.48 0.58 4.66
CA PHE A 79 -12.29 1.70 5.06
C PHE A 79 -13.09 2.24 3.88
N PRO A 80 -14.32 1.73 3.65
CA PRO A 80 -15.22 2.40 2.73
C PRO A 80 -15.44 3.83 3.19
N VAL A 81 -15.25 4.77 2.30
CA VAL A 81 -15.53 6.19 2.55
C VAL A 81 -17.00 6.42 2.25
N ASP A 82 -17.76 6.95 3.23
CA ASP A 82 -19.15 7.36 3.00
C ASP A 82 -19.22 8.33 1.82
N GLY A 83 -20.04 7.97 0.83
CA GLY A 83 -20.20 8.75 -0.40
C GLY A 83 -19.18 8.42 -1.51
N TYR A 84 -18.11 7.69 -1.20
CA TYR A 84 -17.23 7.06 -2.18
C TYR A 84 -17.54 5.59 -2.19
N ASN A 85 -18.41 5.21 -3.09
CA ASN A 85 -18.73 3.81 -3.29
C ASN A 85 -17.49 3.17 -3.93
N ILE A 86 -16.72 2.40 -3.16
CA ILE A 86 -15.63 1.56 -3.68
C ILE A 86 -16.16 0.50 -4.66
N ASP A 87 -17.49 0.28 -4.68
CA ASP A 87 -18.18 -0.47 -5.72
C ASP A 87 -18.36 0.34 -7.02
N ILE A 88 -18.05 1.65 -7.03
CA ILE A 88 -17.92 2.34 -8.31
C ILE A 88 -16.56 1.95 -8.84
N PRO A 89 -16.51 1.04 -9.81
CA PRO A 89 -15.26 0.71 -10.45
C PRO A 89 -14.66 2.03 -10.94
N TYR A 90 -13.37 2.21 -10.72
CA TYR A 90 -12.62 3.28 -11.32
C TYR A 90 -13.07 3.43 -12.77
N LYS A 91 -13.69 4.54 -13.09
CA LYS A 91 -13.98 4.87 -14.48
C LYS A 91 -12.77 5.60 -15.02
N ASN A 92 -11.95 4.88 -15.75
CA ASN A 92 -11.20 5.58 -16.77
C ASN A 92 -12.10 5.84 -17.98
N SER A 93 -11.58 6.56 -19.00
CA SER A 93 -12.25 6.77 -20.28
C SER A 93 -12.66 5.47 -21.00
N GLU A 94 -12.27 4.32 -20.53
CA GLU A 94 -12.45 3.00 -21.17
C GLU A 94 -13.41 2.06 -20.40
N GLY A 95 -13.90 2.45 -19.22
CA GLY A 95 -14.90 1.68 -18.46
C GLY A 95 -14.42 1.08 -17.14
N PRO A 96 -15.25 0.31 -16.46
CA PRO A 96 -14.96 -0.22 -15.14
C PRO A 96 -13.95 -1.37 -15.21
N ILE A 97 -12.95 -1.36 -14.33
CA ILE A 97 -11.83 -2.28 -14.37
C ILE A 97 -11.84 -3.30 -13.25
N GLU A 98 -12.22 -2.93 -12.07
CA GLU A 98 -12.33 -3.90 -10.99
C GLU A 98 -13.65 -4.67 -11.06
N SER A 99 -13.52 -6.00 -10.99
CA SER A 99 -14.66 -6.86 -10.73
C SER A 99 -15.25 -6.54 -9.36
N LYS A 100 -16.55 -6.59 -9.24
CA LYS A 100 -17.40 -6.30 -8.07
C LYS A 100 -17.11 -7.13 -6.80
N SER A 101 -15.90 -7.59 -6.55
CA SER A 101 -15.57 -8.36 -5.35
C SER A 101 -15.19 -7.44 -4.20
N TYR A 102 -16.12 -6.58 -3.79
CA TYR A 102 -16.02 -5.90 -2.51
C TYR A 102 -16.10 -6.93 -1.38
N ARG A 103 -15.08 -6.95 -0.55
CA ARG A 103 -15.11 -7.70 0.71
C ARG A 103 -15.21 -6.68 1.83
N GLU A 104 -16.33 -6.69 2.54
CA GLU A 104 -16.44 -5.89 3.75
C GLU A 104 -15.48 -6.44 4.81
N PHE A 105 -14.65 -5.55 5.38
CA PHE A 105 -13.76 -5.90 6.48
C PHE A 105 -14.42 -5.60 7.82
N HIS A 106 -14.32 -6.56 8.72
CA HIS A 106 -14.82 -6.46 10.09
C HIS A 106 -13.67 -6.60 11.07
N VAL A 107 -13.74 -5.87 12.19
CA VAL A 107 -12.85 -6.09 13.32
C VAL A 107 -13.41 -7.22 14.14
N LEU A 108 -12.64 -8.29 14.37
CA LEU A 108 -12.95 -9.34 15.31
C LEU A 108 -12.35 -8.98 16.66
N LYS A 109 -13.20 -8.75 17.67
CA LYS A 109 -12.79 -8.43 19.03
C LYS A 109 -13.71 -9.14 20.02
N ASP A 110 -13.13 -9.85 20.97
CA ASP A 110 -13.86 -10.58 22.03
C ASP A 110 -14.96 -11.51 21.47
N GLY A 111 -14.71 -12.12 20.29
CA GLY A 111 -15.65 -13.00 19.61
C GLY A 111 -16.78 -12.30 18.85
N ALA A 112 -16.83 -10.96 18.84
CA ALA A 112 -17.81 -10.17 18.10
C ALA A 112 -17.18 -9.47 16.88
N PHE A 113 -17.98 -9.25 15.83
CA PHE A 113 -17.58 -8.56 14.62
C PHE A 113 -18.10 -7.13 14.60
N PHE A 114 -17.21 -6.17 14.35
CA PHE A 114 -17.52 -4.75 14.26
C PHE A 114 -17.18 -4.23 12.87
N SER A 115 -18.08 -3.48 12.27
CA SER A 115 -17.89 -2.88 10.92
C SER A 115 -17.84 -1.35 10.96
N ASP A 116 -18.08 -0.74 12.11
CA ASP A 116 -18.12 0.70 12.24
C ASP A 116 -16.72 1.34 12.03
N PRO A 117 -16.67 2.56 11.45
CA PRO A 117 -15.42 3.24 11.14
C PRO A 117 -14.57 3.57 12.38
N GLU A 118 -15.19 3.81 13.53
CA GLU A 118 -14.48 4.17 14.76
C GLU A 118 -13.67 2.99 15.27
N THR A 119 -14.28 1.80 15.38
CA THR A 119 -13.60 0.57 15.79
C THR A 119 -12.49 0.20 14.83
N LYS A 120 -12.72 0.31 13.50
CA LYS A 120 -11.70 0.07 12.48
C LYS A 120 -10.53 1.04 12.63
N THR A 121 -10.81 2.33 12.80
CA THR A 121 -9.79 3.38 13.01
C THR A 121 -8.95 3.10 14.24
N LYS A 122 -9.59 2.78 15.36
CA LYS A 122 -8.92 2.45 16.60
C LYS A 122 -7.99 1.26 16.43
N THR A 123 -8.49 0.19 15.83
CA THR A 123 -7.72 -1.04 15.59
C THR A 123 -6.49 -0.78 14.70
N LEU A 124 -6.64 0.02 13.64
CA LEU A 124 -5.51 0.38 12.77
C LEU A 124 -4.47 1.23 13.50
N LYS A 125 -4.90 2.21 14.29
CA LYS A 125 -3.98 3.01 15.10
C LYS A 125 -3.22 2.17 16.12
N GLU A 126 -3.91 1.28 16.82
CA GLU A 126 -3.30 0.33 17.78
C GLU A 126 -2.26 -0.57 17.09
N TYR A 127 -2.57 -1.08 15.90
CA TYR A 127 -1.63 -1.87 15.11
C TYR A 127 -0.36 -1.10 14.78
N ILE A 128 -0.48 0.10 14.19
CA ILE A 128 0.68 0.90 13.80
C ILE A 128 1.49 1.31 15.02
N THR A 129 0.81 1.67 16.13
CA THR A 129 1.47 2.03 17.38
C THR A 129 2.27 0.86 17.97
N LYS A 130 1.71 -0.36 17.96
CA LYS A 130 2.42 -1.56 18.39
C LYS A 130 3.67 -1.82 17.55
N VAL A 131 3.55 -1.70 16.23
CA VAL A 131 4.69 -1.87 15.31
C VAL A 131 5.75 -0.80 15.56
N ALA A 132 5.35 0.46 15.70
CA ALA A 132 6.27 1.55 15.98
C ALA A 132 6.98 1.41 17.35
N GLY A 133 6.33 0.76 18.31
CA GLY A 133 6.89 0.53 19.65
C GLY A 133 8.03 -0.50 19.70
N VAL A 134 8.37 -1.17 18.60
CA VAL A 134 9.43 -2.21 18.58
C VAL A 134 10.62 -1.85 17.68
N SER A 135 10.71 -0.61 17.22
CA SER A 135 11.85 -0.10 16.44
C SER A 135 12.14 1.36 16.75
N GLU A 136 13.36 1.80 16.47
CA GLU A 136 13.75 3.21 16.60
C GLU A 136 13.06 4.09 15.56
N ARG A 137 12.83 3.56 14.36
CA ARG A 137 12.17 4.25 13.25
C ARG A 137 11.16 3.33 12.60
N THR A 138 10.00 3.89 12.27
CA THR A 138 8.94 3.18 11.53
C THR A 138 8.58 4.01 10.30
N PHE A 139 8.76 3.42 9.13
CA PHE A 139 8.34 4.03 7.87
C PHE A 139 6.97 3.47 7.48
N LEU A 140 5.99 4.34 7.40
CA LEU A 140 4.65 4.02 6.95
C LEU A 140 4.48 4.49 5.50
N ILE A 141 4.47 3.53 4.58
CA ILE A 141 4.21 3.81 3.17
C ILE A 141 2.70 3.82 2.96
N TYR A 142 2.19 4.94 2.43
CA TYR A 142 0.78 5.08 2.04
C TYR A 142 0.49 4.26 0.78
N SER A 143 -0.78 4.08 0.46
CA SER A 143 -1.16 3.36 -0.76
C SER A 143 -0.65 4.08 -2.00
N VAL A 144 -0.16 3.33 -2.97
CA VAL A 144 0.18 3.86 -4.29
C VAL A 144 -1.10 4.28 -5.03
N PRO A 145 -1.05 5.21 -6.00
CA PRO A 145 -2.17 5.46 -6.90
C PRO A 145 -2.55 4.18 -7.67
N GLU A 146 -3.79 3.72 -7.54
CA GLU A 146 -4.29 2.61 -8.33
C GLU A 146 -4.73 3.09 -9.70
N THR A 147 -4.33 2.35 -10.72
CA THR A 147 -4.39 2.84 -12.11
C THR A 147 -5.73 2.60 -12.72
N ALA A 148 -6.75 2.24 -12.29
CA ALA A 148 -8.01 1.98 -12.97
C ALA A 148 -7.91 1.10 -14.25
N ILE A 149 -6.72 0.72 -14.70
CA ILE A 149 -6.48 -0.14 -15.86
C ILE A 149 -5.40 -1.17 -15.55
N ASN A 150 -5.56 -2.39 -16.07
CA ASN A 150 -4.44 -3.32 -16.11
C ASN A 150 -3.45 -2.88 -17.19
N VAL A 151 -2.39 -2.19 -16.78
CA VAL A 151 -1.44 -1.50 -17.66
C VAL A 151 -0.77 -2.45 -18.64
N SER A 152 -0.36 -3.62 -18.18
CA SER A 152 0.25 -4.64 -19.06
C SER A 152 -0.71 -5.13 -20.13
N ARG A 153 -1.96 -5.37 -19.77
CA ARG A 153 -3.00 -5.81 -20.71
C ARG A 153 -3.32 -4.73 -21.76
N GLU A 154 -3.42 -3.48 -21.34
CA GLU A 154 -3.73 -2.39 -22.29
C GLU A 154 -2.55 -2.11 -23.22
N ASN A 155 -1.31 -2.16 -22.74
CA ASN A 155 -0.13 -2.11 -23.58
C ASN A 155 -0.10 -3.26 -24.61
N TRP A 156 -0.40 -4.49 -24.18
CA TRP A 156 -0.46 -5.63 -25.07
C TRP A 156 -1.56 -5.49 -26.14
N ARG A 157 -2.76 -5.02 -25.77
CA ARG A 157 -3.86 -4.77 -26.70
C ARG A 157 -3.52 -3.70 -27.72
N HIS A 158 -2.88 -2.63 -27.28
CA HIS A 158 -2.47 -1.54 -28.16
C HIS A 158 -1.38 -2.02 -29.13
N TRP A 159 -0.37 -2.73 -28.61
CA TRP A 159 0.71 -3.29 -29.41
C TRP A 159 0.19 -4.26 -30.50
N ASN A 160 -0.74 -5.14 -30.17
CA ASN A 160 -1.34 -6.06 -31.13
C ASN A 160 -2.08 -5.34 -32.28
N LYS A 161 -2.59 -4.13 -32.05
CA LYS A 161 -3.31 -3.34 -33.07
C LYS A 161 -2.38 -2.45 -33.89
N THR A 162 -1.33 -1.93 -33.29
CA THR A 162 -0.55 -0.83 -33.87
C THR A 162 0.93 -1.15 -34.04
N GLY A 163 1.45 -2.20 -33.41
CA GLY A 163 2.88 -2.50 -33.35
C GLY A 163 3.67 -1.60 -32.40
N ALA A 164 3.01 -0.77 -31.57
CA ALA A 164 3.64 0.16 -30.65
C ALA A 164 3.03 0.05 -29.24
N LEU A 165 3.78 0.43 -28.21
CA LEU A 165 3.25 0.56 -26.85
C LEU A 165 2.52 1.90 -26.70
N LEU A 166 1.59 1.96 -25.74
CA LEU A 166 0.97 3.21 -25.33
C LEU A 166 2.04 4.19 -24.83
N GLN A 167 1.74 5.46 -24.93
CA GLN A 167 2.61 6.55 -24.49
C GLN A 167 1.95 7.34 -23.38
N ASN A 168 2.67 7.56 -22.25
CA ASN A 168 2.26 8.49 -21.20
C ASN A 168 0.83 8.28 -20.68
N LEU A 169 0.59 7.17 -20.00
CA LEU A 169 -0.68 6.93 -19.32
C LEU A 169 -0.69 7.63 -17.97
N ASP A 170 -1.82 8.19 -17.60
CA ASP A 170 -2.05 8.82 -16.31
C ASP A 170 -3.51 8.70 -15.84
N MET A 171 -3.75 9.03 -14.56
CA MET A 171 -5.06 9.08 -13.95
C MET A 171 -5.29 10.43 -13.24
N PRO A 172 -6.55 10.84 -12.95
CA PRO A 172 -6.80 12.01 -12.15
C PRO A 172 -6.23 11.88 -10.73
N TYR A 173 -5.47 12.87 -10.27
CA TYR A 173 -4.97 12.92 -8.89
C TYR A 173 -6.11 12.98 -7.87
N GLN A 174 -7.20 13.66 -8.22
CA GLN A 174 -8.38 13.75 -7.36
C GLN A 174 -8.98 12.38 -7.04
N ASP A 175 -8.96 11.43 -7.98
CA ASP A 175 -9.48 10.08 -7.76
C ASP A 175 -8.64 9.33 -6.71
N TYR A 176 -7.31 9.46 -6.78
CA TYR A 176 -6.43 8.93 -5.75
C TYR A 176 -6.71 9.55 -4.37
N LEU A 177 -6.82 10.89 -4.30
CA LEU A 177 -7.08 11.60 -3.04
C LEU A 177 -8.39 11.16 -2.41
N CYS A 178 -9.47 11.10 -3.20
CA CYS A 178 -10.77 10.67 -2.71
C CYS A 178 -10.75 9.23 -2.20
N ARG A 179 -10.15 8.33 -2.98
CA ARG A 179 -10.10 6.90 -2.65
C ARG A 179 -9.32 6.61 -1.37
N ASN A 180 -8.27 7.38 -1.11
CA ASN A 180 -7.40 7.19 0.04
C ASN A 180 -7.72 8.11 1.23
N ALA A 181 -8.68 9.01 1.11
CA ALA A 181 -8.93 10.09 2.08
C ALA A 181 -9.06 9.58 3.52
N PHE A 182 -9.82 8.51 3.74
CA PHE A 182 -10.05 7.97 5.07
C PHE A 182 -8.76 7.36 5.65
N ALA A 183 -8.12 6.44 4.93
CA ALA A 183 -6.88 5.81 5.39
C ALA A 183 -5.77 6.85 5.63
N ALA A 184 -5.64 7.84 4.73
CA ALA A 184 -4.70 8.93 4.88
C ALA A 184 -5.00 9.77 6.13
N SER A 185 -6.26 10.09 6.40
CA SER A 185 -6.65 10.84 7.61
C SER A 185 -6.32 10.10 8.90
N VAL A 186 -6.47 8.79 8.92
CA VAL A 186 -6.08 7.95 10.06
C VAL A 186 -4.56 8.00 10.26
N PHE A 187 -3.79 7.83 9.19
CA PHE A 187 -2.32 7.87 9.24
C PHE A 187 -1.78 9.24 9.64
N ASP A 188 -2.38 10.31 9.11
CA ASP A 188 -2.01 11.69 9.43
C ASP A 188 -2.30 12.04 10.91
N SER A 189 -3.32 11.43 11.50
CA SER A 189 -3.69 11.63 12.91
C SER A 189 -2.78 10.91 13.91
N LEU A 190 -1.87 10.02 13.45
CA LEU A 190 -0.94 9.34 14.33
C LEU A 190 0.17 10.31 14.79
N ASN A 191 0.27 10.50 16.10
CA ASN A 191 1.33 11.33 16.70
C ASN A 191 2.38 10.41 17.37
N LEU A 192 3.24 9.80 16.55
CA LEU A 192 4.30 8.92 16.99
C LEU A 192 5.64 9.56 16.59
N PRO A 193 6.56 9.83 17.54
CA PRO A 193 7.78 10.60 17.29
C PRO A 193 8.75 9.89 16.35
N ASN A 194 8.66 8.57 16.26
CA ASN A 194 9.50 7.72 15.41
C ASN A 194 8.81 7.27 14.10
N LEU A 195 7.66 7.87 13.75
CA LEU A 195 6.92 7.54 12.53
C LEU A 195 7.28 8.48 11.38
N VAL A 196 7.87 7.91 10.34
CA VAL A 196 8.19 8.59 9.10
C VAL A 196 7.17 8.20 8.03
N ARG A 197 6.47 9.19 7.47
CA ARG A 197 5.46 8.98 6.42
C ARG A 197 6.10 9.02 5.05
N VAL A 198 5.86 7.99 4.25
CA VAL A 198 6.27 7.94 2.85
C VAL A 198 5.02 8.04 1.99
N ARG A 199 4.90 9.10 1.22
CA ARG A 199 3.74 9.40 0.39
C ARG A 199 4.05 9.07 -1.07
N PRO A 200 3.46 8.02 -1.65
CA PRO A 200 3.67 7.68 -3.05
C PRO A 200 3.20 8.78 -4.00
N ASP A 201 2.18 9.55 -3.65
CA ASP A 201 1.71 10.67 -4.46
C ASP A 201 2.78 11.77 -4.64
N ASP A 202 3.74 11.91 -3.72
CA ASP A 202 4.89 12.82 -3.89
C ASP A 202 5.75 12.47 -5.12
N VAL A 203 5.74 11.22 -5.56
CA VAL A 203 6.58 10.74 -6.69
C VAL A 203 5.81 10.31 -7.92
N PHE A 204 4.54 9.99 -7.78
CA PHE A 204 3.70 9.55 -8.90
C PHE A 204 2.77 10.65 -9.43
N CYS A 205 2.41 11.65 -8.61
CA CYS A 205 1.42 12.65 -8.98
C CYS A 205 2.05 14.02 -9.18
N ASN A 206 1.48 14.82 -10.11
CA ASN A 206 1.95 16.15 -10.49
C ASN A 206 3.39 16.21 -11.06
N GLN A 207 3.96 15.08 -11.46
CA GLN A 207 5.34 15.05 -11.96
C GLN A 207 5.41 15.45 -13.44
N THR A 208 4.67 14.78 -14.30
CA THR A 208 4.66 15.09 -15.74
C THR A 208 3.55 16.07 -16.12
N ARG A 209 2.39 15.98 -15.45
CA ARG A 209 1.22 16.85 -15.67
C ARG A 209 0.55 17.25 -14.37
N PRO A 210 0.15 18.53 -14.21
CA PRO A 210 -0.61 18.98 -13.03
C PRO A 210 -1.93 18.23 -12.89
N ALA A 211 -2.32 17.94 -11.65
CA ALA A 211 -3.53 17.22 -11.25
C ALA A 211 -3.67 15.81 -11.84
N ARG A 212 -2.55 15.19 -12.24
CA ARG A 212 -2.50 13.82 -12.75
C ARG A 212 -1.47 12.99 -11.99
N CYS A 213 -1.71 11.69 -11.90
CA CYS A 213 -0.72 10.73 -11.42
C CYS A 213 -0.27 9.86 -12.60
N ASP A 214 1.04 9.73 -12.74
CA ASP A 214 1.65 8.96 -13.82
C ASP A 214 1.46 7.45 -13.61
N ILE A 215 0.99 6.76 -14.63
CA ILE A 215 0.85 5.31 -14.71
C ILE A 215 1.93 4.71 -15.58
N GLN A 216 2.30 5.46 -16.63
CA GLN A 216 3.33 5.10 -17.58
C GLN A 216 4.00 6.38 -18.09
N ILE A 217 5.31 6.42 -18.06
CA ILE A 217 6.12 7.54 -18.58
C ILE A 217 6.77 7.09 -19.88
N ASN A 218 6.46 7.80 -20.98
CA ASN A 218 6.79 7.35 -22.32
C ASN A 218 6.27 5.91 -22.54
N THR A 219 7.14 4.97 -22.86
CA THR A 219 6.81 3.55 -23.03
C THR A 219 7.13 2.70 -21.79
N THR A 220 7.51 3.32 -20.67
CA THR A 220 7.89 2.61 -19.44
C THR A 220 6.71 2.52 -18.48
N PRO A 221 6.08 1.36 -18.30
CA PRO A 221 5.01 1.17 -17.33
C PRO A 221 5.55 1.31 -15.91
N LEU A 222 4.83 2.03 -15.05
CA LEU A 222 5.11 2.12 -13.62
C LEU A 222 4.37 1.03 -12.81
N TYR A 223 3.45 0.31 -13.46
CA TYR A 223 2.64 -0.76 -12.88
C TYR A 223 2.66 -2.00 -13.77
N ILE A 224 2.54 -3.17 -13.15
CA ILE A 224 2.40 -4.46 -13.86
C ILE A 224 0.94 -4.81 -14.13
N ASP A 225 0.04 -4.34 -13.28
CA ASP A 225 -1.42 -4.51 -13.39
C ASP A 225 -2.12 -3.19 -13.06
N ASP A 226 -3.19 -3.20 -12.28
CA ASP A 226 -3.95 -2.01 -11.89
C ASP A 226 -3.52 -1.41 -10.54
N ASP A 227 -2.75 -2.14 -9.72
CA ASP A 227 -2.39 -1.71 -8.37
C ASP A 227 -0.97 -2.10 -7.91
N HIS A 228 -0.29 -3.03 -8.57
CA HIS A 228 1.07 -3.43 -8.23
C HIS A 228 2.11 -2.69 -9.08
N LEU A 229 3.10 -2.12 -8.41
CA LEU A 229 4.20 -1.42 -9.09
C LEU A 229 5.06 -2.39 -9.91
N SER A 230 5.50 -1.92 -11.08
CA SER A 230 6.62 -2.52 -11.81
C SER A 230 7.96 -2.18 -11.13
N ASP A 231 9.05 -2.78 -11.59
CA ASP A 231 10.40 -2.42 -11.12
C ASP A 231 10.70 -0.92 -11.33
N ALA A 232 10.19 -0.33 -12.41
CA ALA A 232 10.37 1.10 -12.68
C ALA A 232 9.60 1.96 -11.65
N GLY A 233 8.35 1.61 -11.36
CA GLY A 233 7.55 2.27 -10.33
C GLY A 233 8.12 2.05 -8.92
N ALA A 234 8.52 0.82 -8.61
CA ALA A 234 9.16 0.47 -7.34
C ALA A 234 10.42 1.32 -7.11
N ARG A 235 11.25 1.49 -8.14
CA ARG A 235 12.48 2.30 -8.06
C ARG A 235 12.19 3.76 -7.73
N LEU A 236 11.16 4.37 -8.31
CA LEU A 236 10.76 5.74 -7.97
C LEU A 236 10.39 5.86 -6.50
N LEU A 237 9.56 4.94 -6.00
CA LEU A 237 9.12 4.93 -4.61
C LEU A 237 10.28 4.70 -3.63
N ILE A 238 11.16 3.75 -3.95
CA ILE A 238 12.30 3.39 -3.08
C ILE A 238 13.34 4.51 -3.04
N ASN A 239 13.58 5.22 -4.13
CA ASN A 239 14.46 6.39 -4.11
C ASN A 239 13.95 7.47 -3.15
N SER A 240 12.65 7.80 -3.21
CA SER A 240 12.02 8.75 -2.27
C SER A 240 12.08 8.24 -0.82
N PHE A 241 11.87 6.95 -0.59
CA PHE A 241 12.03 6.35 0.73
C PHE A 241 13.46 6.51 1.27
N LEU A 242 14.49 6.25 0.46
CA LEU A 242 15.89 6.36 0.89
C LEU A 242 16.30 7.80 1.18
N GLU A 243 15.79 8.78 0.46
CA GLU A 243 15.99 10.18 0.78
C GLU A 243 15.48 10.49 2.19
N LYS A 244 14.28 10.01 2.54
CA LYS A 244 13.72 10.16 3.88
C LYS A 244 14.54 9.36 4.92
N LEU A 245 15.03 8.17 4.59
CA LEU A 245 15.88 7.38 5.48
C LEU A 245 17.19 8.12 5.81
N ARG A 246 17.84 8.73 4.82
CA ARG A 246 19.08 9.50 5.00
C ARG A 246 18.87 10.81 5.76
N SER A 247 17.75 11.50 5.54
CA SER A 247 17.45 12.79 6.17
C SER A 247 17.10 12.68 7.66
N THR A 248 16.84 11.48 8.15
CA THR A 248 16.52 11.19 9.55
C THR A 248 17.72 10.67 10.36
N HIS A 249 18.90 10.64 9.76
CA HIS A 249 20.19 10.45 10.41
C HIS A 249 20.80 11.81 10.73
#